data_713542bc01b3c0dc29e06dccc5ec8b13
#
_entry.id   713542bc01b3c0dc29e06dccc5ec8b13
#
_cell.length_a   1.000
_cell.length_b   1.000
_cell.length_c   1.000
_cell.angle_alpha   90.00
_cell.angle_beta   90.00
_cell.angle_gamma   90.00
#
_symmetry.space_group_name_H-M   'P 1'
#
loop_
_entity.id
_entity.type
_entity.pdbx_description
1 polymer ?
#
loop_
_entity_poly.entity_id
_entity_poly.type
_entity_poly.pdbx_seq_one_letter_code
_entity_poly.pdbx_strand_id
1 'polypeptide(L)'
;QQVRAYTVFARDGDMIELSIYKDRAYREPQRVYSAKTAGQMRDMLAKVVEKGGTGFRARVEGYTAAGKTGTAYKVEGGQYVRKYVAGFAGYAPAHNPQIVVGIMIDEPMIGKHFGSTAAAPLFSEMVSKTLRLMAVNPDRPEDFMVTKNDKKPAKAKAQPAKTHALKESNRARARAPSRTNLKSAKEDHVIKGKTNG
;
A
#
# COMPACT_ATOMS: atom_id res chain seq x y z
N GLN A 1 5.63 11.72 -0.64
CA GLN A 1 6.18 11.03 0.55
C GLN A 1 6.34 9.53 0.34
N GLN A 2 5.35 8.82 -0.21
CA GLN A 2 5.42 7.37 -0.43
C GLN A 2 6.59 6.98 -1.34
N VAL A 3 6.78 7.64 -2.48
CA VAL A 3 7.92 7.40 -3.38
C VAL A 3 9.24 7.64 -2.65
N ARG A 4 9.34 8.73 -1.87
CA ARG A 4 10.54 9.02 -1.06
C ARG A 4 10.84 7.89 -0.06
N ALA A 5 9.82 7.34 0.62
CA ALA A 5 10.01 6.23 1.54
C ALA A 5 10.55 4.97 0.84
N TYR A 6 10.10 4.69 -0.40
CA TYR A 6 10.60 3.56 -1.17
C TYR A 6 12.04 3.74 -1.67
N THR A 7 12.53 4.99 -1.79
CA THR A 7 13.96 5.20 -2.13
C THR A 7 14.90 4.62 -1.10
N VAL A 8 14.47 4.50 0.17
CA VAL A 8 15.28 3.91 1.24
C VAL A 8 15.69 2.47 0.90
N PHE A 9 14.75 1.66 0.41
CA PHE A 9 15.03 0.27 0.03
C PHE A 9 15.77 0.18 -1.30
N ALA A 10 15.47 1.09 -2.24
CA ALA A 10 16.14 1.17 -3.53
C ALA A 10 17.62 1.63 -3.43
N ARG A 11 18.02 2.27 -2.32
CA ARG A 11 19.33 2.90 -2.11
C ARG A 11 20.07 2.37 -0.88
N ASP A 12 19.97 1.08 -0.62
CA ASP A 12 20.69 0.42 0.49
C ASP A 12 20.48 1.03 1.87
N GLY A 13 19.31 1.59 2.12
CA GLY A 13 18.92 2.14 3.40
C GLY A 13 19.04 3.66 3.51
N ASP A 14 19.37 4.34 2.42
CA ASP A 14 19.50 5.80 2.37
C ASP A 14 18.25 6.47 1.81
N MET A 15 17.72 7.44 2.54
CA MET A 15 16.61 8.27 2.11
C MET A 15 17.13 9.57 1.50
N ILE A 16 16.75 9.83 0.25
CA ILE A 16 17.08 11.08 -0.44
C ILE A 16 16.01 12.14 -0.29
N GLU A 17 16.38 13.38 -0.44
CA GLU A 17 15.45 14.47 -0.63
C GLU A 17 15.04 14.55 -2.10
N LEU A 18 13.73 14.45 -2.38
CA LEU A 18 13.21 14.57 -3.73
C LEU A 18 13.12 16.05 -4.15
N SER A 19 13.46 16.36 -5.41
CA SER A 19 13.28 17.67 -6.01
C SER A 19 12.69 17.54 -7.42
N ILE A 20 11.81 18.45 -7.75
CA ILE A 20 11.33 18.67 -9.14
C ILE A 20 12.23 19.64 -9.90
N TYR A 21 13.17 20.29 -9.22
CA TYR A 21 14.12 21.21 -9.85
C TYR A 21 15.38 20.48 -10.24
N LYS A 22 15.78 20.61 -11.50
CA LYS A 22 16.97 19.95 -12.06
C LYS A 22 18.27 20.42 -11.40
N ASP A 23 18.38 21.70 -11.13
CA ASP A 23 19.61 22.34 -10.67
C ASP A 23 19.65 22.53 -9.14
N ARG A 24 18.89 21.73 -8.40
CA ARG A 24 18.94 21.79 -6.95
C ARG A 24 20.28 21.28 -6.43
N ALA A 25 20.85 22.00 -5.48
CA ALA A 25 22.09 21.59 -4.81
C ALA A 25 21.90 20.18 -4.20
N TYR A 26 22.91 19.32 -4.41
CA TYR A 26 22.96 17.99 -3.80
C TYR A 26 22.90 18.11 -2.28
N ARG A 27 22.12 17.27 -1.66
CA ARG A 27 22.09 17.09 -0.21
C ARG A 27 22.45 15.66 0.14
N GLU A 28 23.23 15.49 1.18
CA GLU A 28 23.61 14.18 1.66
C GLU A 28 22.38 13.36 2.03
N PRO A 29 22.31 12.09 1.60
CA PRO A 29 21.24 11.18 1.98
C PRO A 29 21.23 10.93 3.48
N GLN A 30 20.04 10.76 4.03
CA GLN A 30 19.87 10.36 5.42
C GLN A 30 19.89 8.83 5.53
N ARG A 31 20.83 8.27 6.30
CA ARG A 31 20.80 6.84 6.64
C ARG A 31 19.60 6.53 7.52
N VAL A 32 18.71 5.61 7.05
CA VAL A 32 17.52 5.16 7.78
C VAL A 32 17.69 3.72 8.26
N TYR A 33 18.20 2.84 7.39
CA TYR A 33 18.46 1.43 7.69
C TYR A 33 19.86 1.03 7.28
N SER A 34 20.34 -0.10 7.82
CA SER A 34 21.55 -0.71 7.31
C SER A 34 21.35 -1.24 5.88
N ALA A 35 22.42 -1.31 5.08
CA ALA A 35 22.38 -1.92 3.74
C ALA A 35 21.85 -3.37 3.81
N LYS A 36 22.23 -4.13 4.85
CA LYS A 36 21.73 -5.49 5.09
C LYS A 36 20.21 -5.52 5.24
N THR A 37 19.64 -4.65 6.09
CA THR A 37 18.19 -4.56 6.30
C THR A 37 17.47 -4.15 5.01
N ALA A 38 18.00 -3.17 4.29
CA ALA A 38 17.43 -2.73 3.00
C ALA A 38 17.46 -3.87 1.97
N GLY A 39 18.54 -4.65 1.89
CA GLY A 39 18.66 -5.83 1.04
C GLY A 39 17.61 -6.89 1.36
N GLN A 40 17.43 -7.23 2.65
CA GLN A 40 16.39 -8.17 3.07
C GLN A 40 14.98 -7.68 2.71
N MET A 41 14.71 -6.38 2.84
CA MET A 41 13.43 -5.80 2.41
C MET A 41 13.26 -5.88 0.90
N ARG A 42 14.31 -5.65 0.10
CA ARG A 42 14.25 -5.83 -1.36
C ARG A 42 13.83 -7.25 -1.73
N ASP A 43 14.45 -8.26 -1.10
CA ASP A 43 14.12 -9.66 -1.35
C ASP A 43 12.66 -9.99 -1.02
N MET A 44 12.16 -9.47 0.12
CA MET A 44 10.76 -9.65 0.52
C MET A 44 9.80 -8.94 -0.44
N LEU A 45 10.11 -7.71 -0.87
CA LEU A 45 9.29 -6.93 -1.79
C LEU A 45 9.30 -7.51 -3.21
N ALA A 46 10.40 -8.15 -3.65
CA ALA A 46 10.47 -8.86 -4.92
C ALA A 46 9.50 -10.05 -4.95
N LYS A 47 9.40 -10.81 -3.86
CA LYS A 47 8.45 -11.94 -3.75
C LYS A 47 6.98 -11.53 -3.90
N VAL A 48 6.64 -10.29 -3.57
CA VAL A 48 5.26 -9.78 -3.76
C VAL A 48 4.86 -9.76 -5.23
N VAL A 49 5.83 -9.56 -6.14
CA VAL A 49 5.61 -9.47 -7.59
C VAL A 49 5.74 -10.83 -8.29
N GLU A 50 6.24 -11.86 -7.59
CA GLU A 50 6.33 -13.21 -8.11
C GLU A 50 4.98 -13.95 -8.15
N LYS A 51 4.96 -15.12 -8.81
CA LYS A 51 3.78 -15.97 -8.89
C LYS A 51 3.30 -16.36 -7.49
N GLY A 52 2.02 -16.07 -7.21
CA GLY A 52 1.39 -16.26 -5.89
C GLY A 52 1.43 -15.03 -4.99
N GLY A 53 2.24 -14.02 -5.31
CA GLY A 53 2.27 -12.75 -4.60
C GLY A 53 1.08 -11.85 -4.92
N THR A 54 0.74 -10.95 -4.00
CA THR A 54 -0.39 -10.01 -4.14
C THR A 54 -0.17 -8.97 -5.24
N GLY A 55 1.07 -8.73 -5.63
CA GLY A 55 1.48 -7.79 -6.67
C GLY A 55 1.86 -8.45 -7.99
N PHE A 56 1.51 -9.71 -8.25
CA PHE A 56 1.91 -10.42 -9.46
C PHE A 56 1.64 -9.67 -10.77
N ARG A 57 0.58 -8.85 -10.82
CA ARG A 57 0.23 -8.02 -11.99
C ARG A 57 1.15 -6.81 -12.19
N ALA A 58 2.04 -6.52 -11.22
CA ALA A 58 3.08 -5.50 -11.34
C ALA A 58 4.38 -6.06 -11.95
N ARG A 59 4.42 -7.34 -12.36
CA ARG A 59 5.55 -7.94 -13.03
C ARG A 59 5.88 -7.19 -14.32
N VAL A 60 7.14 -6.87 -14.50
CA VAL A 60 7.66 -6.14 -15.66
C VAL A 60 8.38 -7.13 -16.57
N GLU A 61 7.94 -7.21 -17.83
CA GLU A 61 8.57 -8.09 -18.82
C GLU A 61 10.02 -7.67 -19.08
N GLY A 62 10.94 -8.60 -18.93
CA GLY A 62 12.38 -8.40 -19.11
C GLY A 62 13.10 -7.83 -17.89
N TYR A 63 12.38 -7.49 -16.81
CA TYR A 63 12.97 -6.88 -15.63
C TYR A 63 12.45 -7.50 -14.34
N THR A 64 13.33 -7.61 -13.35
CA THR A 64 12.86 -7.86 -11.98
C THR A 64 12.19 -6.61 -11.42
N ALA A 65 11.19 -6.80 -10.58
CA ALA A 65 10.51 -5.70 -9.90
C ALA A 65 10.26 -6.06 -8.44
N ALA A 66 10.17 -5.05 -7.60
CA ALA A 66 9.83 -5.18 -6.20
C ALA A 66 8.84 -4.10 -5.79
N GLY A 67 7.91 -4.43 -4.90
CA GLY A 67 6.91 -3.45 -4.46
C GLY A 67 5.80 -4.03 -3.62
N LYS A 68 4.79 -3.20 -3.33
CA LYS A 68 3.64 -3.59 -2.49
C LYS A 68 2.35 -2.95 -2.97
N THR A 69 1.29 -3.74 -2.98
CA THR A 69 -0.07 -3.26 -3.18
C THR A 69 -0.60 -2.59 -1.91
N GLY A 70 -1.42 -1.57 -2.09
CA GLY A 70 -2.19 -0.93 -1.04
C GLY A 70 -3.65 -0.83 -1.44
N THR A 71 -4.56 -0.92 -0.47
CA THR A 71 -5.98 -0.64 -0.65
C THR A 71 -6.48 -0.04 0.65
N ALA A 72 -6.92 1.19 0.60
CA ALA A 72 -7.44 1.90 1.76
C ALA A 72 -8.91 2.25 1.55
N TYR A 73 -9.70 2.17 2.61
CA TYR A 73 -11.04 2.75 2.64
C TYR A 73 -10.95 4.27 2.77
N LYS A 74 -11.87 4.99 2.12
CA LYS A 74 -12.04 6.43 2.36
C LYS A 74 -12.84 6.66 3.63
N VAL A 75 -12.61 7.81 4.26
CA VAL A 75 -13.32 8.26 5.44
C VAL A 75 -14.16 9.48 5.06
N GLU A 76 -15.45 9.41 5.31
CA GLU A 76 -16.39 10.51 5.11
C GLU A 76 -17.21 10.68 6.41
N GLY A 77 -17.31 11.90 6.92
CA GLY A 77 -18.02 12.17 8.18
C GLY A 77 -17.47 11.39 9.40
N GLY A 78 -16.16 11.08 9.40
CA GLY A 78 -15.53 10.31 10.49
C GLY A 78 -15.77 8.80 10.43
N GLN A 79 -16.40 8.27 9.37
CA GLN A 79 -16.69 6.85 9.21
C GLN A 79 -16.07 6.29 7.91
N TYR A 80 -15.70 5.00 7.92
CA TYR A 80 -15.26 4.32 6.72
C TYR A 80 -16.44 4.08 5.77
N VAL A 81 -16.27 4.53 4.53
CA VAL A 81 -17.26 4.34 3.45
C VAL A 81 -16.76 3.28 2.45
N ARG A 82 -17.65 2.75 1.60
CA ARG A 82 -17.32 1.78 0.56
C ARG A 82 -16.70 2.43 -0.68
N LYS A 83 -15.83 3.41 -0.46
CA LYS A 83 -14.98 4.05 -1.45
C LYS A 83 -13.53 3.71 -1.13
N TYR A 84 -12.71 3.53 -2.15
CA TYR A 84 -11.38 2.99 -1.99
C TYR A 84 -10.34 3.88 -2.67
N VAL A 85 -9.14 3.85 -2.12
CA VAL A 85 -7.92 4.28 -2.80
C VAL A 85 -7.08 3.04 -3.04
N ALA A 86 -6.86 2.71 -4.31
CA ALA A 86 -6.03 1.58 -4.71
C ALA A 86 -4.63 2.06 -5.06
N GLY A 87 -3.60 1.41 -4.51
CA GLY A 87 -2.22 1.82 -4.73
C GLY A 87 -1.28 0.65 -5.02
N PHE A 88 -0.20 0.98 -5.68
CA PHE A 88 1.00 0.17 -5.77
C PHE A 88 2.22 1.08 -5.72
N ALA A 89 3.18 0.76 -4.88
CA ALA A 89 4.48 1.42 -4.87
C ALA A 89 5.59 0.38 -4.99
N GLY A 90 6.60 0.70 -5.79
CA GLY A 90 7.68 -0.23 -6.05
C GLY A 90 8.81 0.40 -6.85
N TYR A 91 9.76 -0.43 -7.23
CA TYR A 91 10.93 -0.06 -8.01
C TYR A 91 11.37 -1.21 -8.92
N ALA A 92 12.15 -0.90 -9.92
CA ALA A 92 12.75 -1.84 -10.85
C ALA A 92 14.07 -1.30 -11.44
N PRO A 93 15.00 -2.20 -11.82
CA PRO A 93 15.08 -3.62 -11.45
C PRO A 93 15.14 -3.85 -9.94
N ALA A 94 14.74 -5.03 -9.43
CA ALA A 94 14.60 -5.26 -7.98
C ALA A 94 15.95 -5.18 -7.23
N HIS A 95 17.05 -5.68 -7.83
CA HIS A 95 18.34 -5.75 -7.17
C HIS A 95 19.30 -4.61 -7.52
N ASN A 96 19.03 -3.89 -8.62
CA ASN A 96 19.74 -2.68 -9.02
C ASN A 96 18.75 -1.59 -9.44
N PRO A 97 17.99 -1.01 -8.50
CA PRO A 97 16.89 -0.10 -8.80
C PRO A 97 17.33 1.14 -9.58
N GLN A 98 16.68 1.39 -10.70
CA GLN A 98 16.89 2.57 -11.54
C GLN A 98 15.74 3.56 -11.45
N ILE A 99 14.55 3.07 -11.08
CA ILE A 99 13.34 3.89 -10.98
C ILE A 99 12.49 3.43 -9.80
N VAL A 100 11.92 4.39 -9.09
CA VAL A 100 10.90 4.18 -8.05
C VAL A 100 9.60 4.82 -8.52
N VAL A 101 8.52 4.05 -8.50
CA VAL A 101 7.20 4.49 -8.99
C VAL A 101 6.13 4.23 -7.95
N GLY A 102 5.27 5.21 -7.74
CA GLY A 102 4.06 5.10 -6.94
C GLY A 102 2.83 5.37 -7.80
N ILE A 103 1.89 4.43 -7.81
CA ILE A 103 0.59 4.56 -8.48
C ILE A 103 -0.48 4.66 -7.41
N MET A 104 -1.34 5.65 -7.55
CA MET A 104 -2.51 5.84 -6.70
C MET A 104 -3.72 6.12 -7.57
N ILE A 105 -4.79 5.35 -7.36
CA ILE A 105 -6.05 5.48 -8.08
C ILE A 105 -7.12 5.73 -7.05
N ASP A 106 -7.71 6.92 -7.12
CA ASP A 106 -8.81 7.31 -6.27
C ASP A 106 -10.14 6.82 -6.87
N GLU A 107 -10.95 6.17 -6.05
CA GLU A 107 -12.27 5.63 -6.41
C GLU A 107 -12.25 4.81 -7.72
N PRO A 108 -11.42 3.75 -7.83
CA PRO A 108 -11.40 2.92 -9.02
C PRO A 108 -12.77 2.29 -9.28
N MET A 109 -13.03 1.95 -10.55
CA MET A 109 -14.30 1.37 -10.98
C MET A 109 -14.73 0.18 -10.13
N ILE A 110 -16.04 -0.04 -10.01
CA ILE A 110 -16.67 -1.15 -9.30
C ILE A 110 -16.04 -2.48 -9.74
N GLY A 111 -15.68 -3.32 -8.76
CA GLY A 111 -15.04 -4.63 -8.99
C GLY A 111 -13.53 -4.61 -9.20
N LYS A 112 -12.89 -3.43 -9.32
CA LYS A 112 -11.43 -3.30 -9.46
C LYS A 112 -10.79 -2.43 -8.38
N HIS A 113 -11.33 -2.45 -7.17
CA HIS A 113 -10.90 -1.57 -6.07
C HIS A 113 -9.60 -2.01 -5.36
N PHE A 114 -9.05 -3.17 -5.69
CA PHE A 114 -7.79 -3.62 -5.11
C PHE A 114 -6.57 -3.06 -5.85
N GLY A 115 -5.51 -2.70 -5.10
CA GLY A 115 -4.24 -2.27 -5.68
C GLY A 115 -3.66 -3.29 -6.67
N SER A 116 -3.90 -4.60 -6.46
CA SER A 116 -3.49 -5.67 -7.38
C SER A 116 -4.21 -5.66 -8.73
N THR A 117 -5.43 -5.14 -8.80
CA THR A 117 -6.26 -5.13 -10.02
C THR A 117 -6.30 -3.79 -10.72
N ALA A 118 -6.16 -2.70 -9.97
CA ALA A 118 -6.19 -1.34 -10.50
C ALA A 118 -4.78 -0.77 -10.72
N ALA A 119 -3.94 -0.73 -9.68
CA ALA A 119 -2.66 -0.02 -9.72
C ALA A 119 -1.49 -0.87 -10.26
N ALA A 120 -1.44 -2.17 -9.91
CA ALA A 120 -0.31 -3.02 -10.29
C ALA A 120 -0.11 -3.18 -11.82
N PRO A 121 -1.16 -3.32 -12.67
CA PRO A 121 -0.97 -3.37 -14.12
C PRO A 121 -0.41 -2.06 -14.70
N LEU A 122 -0.84 -0.92 -14.17
CA LEU A 122 -0.33 0.39 -14.59
C LEU A 122 1.15 0.56 -14.21
N PHE A 123 1.54 0.10 -13.03
CA PHE A 123 2.95 0.07 -12.63
C PHE A 123 3.78 -0.74 -13.64
N SER A 124 3.34 -1.96 -13.98
CA SER A 124 4.01 -2.82 -14.96
C SER A 124 4.22 -2.12 -16.30
N GLU A 125 3.16 -1.53 -16.85
CA GLU A 125 3.20 -0.84 -18.14
C GLU A 125 4.11 0.38 -18.12
N MET A 126 3.97 1.26 -17.11
CA MET A 126 4.76 2.48 -16.99
C MET A 126 6.24 2.17 -16.82
N VAL A 127 6.57 1.23 -15.91
CA VAL A 127 7.96 0.87 -15.62
C VAL A 127 8.62 0.22 -16.83
N SER A 128 7.95 -0.70 -17.53
CA SER A 128 8.49 -1.35 -18.73
C SER A 128 8.85 -0.30 -19.79
N LYS A 129 7.94 0.63 -20.08
CA LYS A 129 8.18 1.70 -21.07
C LYS A 129 9.31 2.62 -20.63
N THR A 130 9.33 3.02 -19.35
CA THR A 130 10.33 3.96 -18.83
C THR A 130 11.74 3.36 -18.83
N LEU A 131 11.92 2.12 -18.37
CA LEU A 131 13.22 1.47 -18.37
C LEU A 131 13.79 1.31 -19.79
N ARG A 132 12.94 1.03 -20.77
CA ARG A 132 13.34 0.98 -22.20
C ARG A 132 13.76 2.36 -22.72
N LEU A 133 13.01 3.42 -22.38
CA LEU A 133 13.38 4.80 -22.74
C LEU A 133 14.68 5.25 -22.08
N MET A 134 14.97 4.77 -20.86
CA MET A 134 16.21 5.02 -20.14
C MET A 134 17.37 4.14 -20.63
N ALA A 135 17.15 3.27 -21.63
CA ALA A 135 18.13 2.30 -22.14
C ALA A 135 18.73 1.40 -21.04
N VAL A 136 17.94 1.06 -20.02
CA VAL A 136 18.35 0.12 -18.98
C VAL A 136 18.35 -1.28 -19.56
N ASN A 137 19.45 -2.01 -19.41
CA ASN A 137 19.55 -3.39 -19.87
C ASN A 137 18.61 -4.29 -19.06
N PRO A 138 17.83 -5.19 -19.72
CA PRO A 138 17.01 -6.18 -19.04
C PRO A 138 17.85 -7.10 -18.15
N ASP A 139 17.40 -7.32 -16.92
CA ASP A 139 18.00 -8.28 -15.98
C ASP A 139 17.27 -9.63 -15.98
N ARG A 140 16.23 -9.78 -16.84
CA ARG A 140 15.48 -11.02 -17.11
C ARG A 140 15.27 -11.22 -18.62
N PRO A 141 16.34 -11.35 -19.40
CA PRO A 141 16.22 -11.49 -20.86
C PRO A 141 15.46 -12.74 -21.28
N GLU A 142 15.39 -13.76 -20.42
CA GLU A 142 14.62 -14.99 -20.66
C GLU A 142 13.12 -14.74 -20.83
N ASP A 143 12.58 -13.67 -20.30
CA ASP A 143 11.15 -13.31 -20.47
C ASP A 143 10.81 -13.03 -21.95
N PHE A 144 11.81 -12.64 -22.78
CA PHE A 144 11.65 -12.42 -24.22
C PHE A 144 11.87 -13.68 -25.06
N MET A 145 12.47 -14.73 -24.47
CA MET A 145 12.80 -15.97 -25.17
C MET A 145 11.67 -16.99 -25.13
N VAL A 146 10.48 -16.62 -24.66
CA VAL A 146 9.31 -17.52 -24.59
C VAL A 146 8.96 -17.98 -26.00
N THR A 147 9.25 -19.25 -26.27
CA THR A 147 9.00 -19.94 -27.52
C THR A 147 7.52 -19.84 -27.89
N LYS A 148 7.25 -19.77 -29.20
CA LYS A 148 5.92 -19.62 -29.84
C LYS A 148 4.84 -20.66 -29.40
N ASN A 149 5.16 -21.59 -28.51
CA ASN A 149 4.26 -22.68 -28.10
C ASN A 149 3.35 -22.38 -26.90
N ASP A 150 3.54 -21.26 -26.18
CA ASP A 150 2.76 -20.97 -24.97
C ASP A 150 1.64 -19.94 -25.17
N LYS A 151 1.25 -19.68 -26.44
CA LYS A 151 0.07 -18.85 -26.73
C LYS A 151 -1.25 -19.62 -26.55
N LYS A 152 -1.49 -20.20 -25.38
CA LYS A 152 -2.85 -20.50 -24.96
C LYS A 152 -3.30 -19.34 -24.07
N PRO A 153 -4.32 -18.56 -24.46
CA PRO A 153 -4.84 -17.53 -23.58
C PRO A 153 -5.37 -18.20 -22.32
N ALA A 154 -4.75 -17.92 -21.19
CA ALA A 154 -5.26 -18.32 -19.90
C ALA A 154 -6.65 -17.66 -19.73
N LYS A 155 -7.72 -18.41 -19.94
CA LYS A 155 -9.07 -18.03 -19.51
C LYS A 155 -8.94 -17.70 -18.03
N ALA A 156 -9.10 -16.43 -17.68
CA ALA A 156 -9.18 -15.96 -16.32
C ALA A 156 -10.36 -16.68 -15.65
N LYS A 157 -10.09 -17.76 -14.93
CA LYS A 157 -11.05 -18.32 -13.97
C LYS A 157 -11.13 -17.28 -12.84
N ALA A 158 -12.22 -16.56 -12.81
CA ALA A 158 -12.61 -15.76 -11.66
C ALA A 158 -12.67 -16.72 -10.45
N GLN A 159 -11.70 -16.58 -9.54
CA GLN A 159 -11.83 -17.22 -8.24
C GLN A 159 -12.93 -16.49 -7.48
N PRO A 160 -13.92 -17.20 -6.92
CA PRO A 160 -14.92 -16.56 -6.08
C PRO A 160 -14.20 -15.98 -4.86
N ALA A 161 -14.45 -14.70 -4.60
CA ALA A 161 -13.98 -14.01 -3.41
C ALA A 161 -14.45 -14.81 -2.19
N LYS A 162 -13.53 -15.37 -1.42
CA LYS A 162 -13.84 -15.88 -0.09
C LYS A 162 -14.27 -14.69 0.74
N THR A 163 -15.57 -14.54 0.89
CA THR A 163 -16.19 -13.66 1.86
C THR A 163 -15.82 -14.18 3.25
N HIS A 164 -14.79 -13.61 3.85
CA HIS A 164 -14.66 -13.67 5.29
C HIS A 164 -15.82 -12.87 5.87
N ALA A 165 -16.87 -13.62 6.24
CA ALA A 165 -18.01 -13.11 6.96
C ALA A 165 -17.52 -12.55 8.30
N LEU A 166 -17.60 -11.24 8.46
CA LEU A 166 -17.67 -10.57 9.75
C LEU A 166 -19.01 -10.97 10.41
N LYS A 167 -19.06 -12.18 10.92
CA LYS A 167 -20.07 -12.63 11.87
C LYS A 167 -19.38 -12.73 13.21
N GLU A 168 -19.31 -11.61 13.93
CA GLU A 168 -19.15 -11.58 15.39
C GLU A 168 -18.96 -10.14 15.87
N SER A 169 -20.02 -9.34 15.86
CA SER A 169 -20.11 -8.18 16.74
C SER A 169 -21.53 -7.75 17.09
N ASN A 170 -22.56 -8.49 16.69
CA ASN A 170 -23.94 -8.14 17.02
C ASN A 170 -24.56 -8.95 18.19
N ARG A 171 -23.76 -9.60 19.02
CA ARG A 171 -24.30 -10.35 20.19
C ARG A 171 -24.06 -9.69 21.55
N ALA A 172 -23.49 -8.50 21.60
CA ALA A 172 -23.21 -7.79 22.87
C ALA A 172 -24.09 -6.56 23.14
N ARG A 173 -25.16 -6.33 22.38
CA ARG A 173 -26.04 -5.15 22.59
C ARG A 173 -27.49 -5.46 22.98
N ALA A 174 -27.78 -6.66 23.42
CA ALA A 174 -29.11 -7.06 23.87
C ALA A 174 -29.07 -7.55 25.33
N ARG A 175 -28.60 -6.76 26.29
CA ARG A 175 -28.87 -6.87 27.72
C ARG A 175 -28.41 -5.61 28.43
N ALA A 176 -29.26 -4.55 28.38
CA ALA A 176 -29.26 -3.51 29.39
C ALA A 176 -30.59 -3.60 30.15
N PRO A 177 -30.58 -3.69 31.47
CA PRO A 177 -31.79 -3.76 32.25
C PRO A 177 -32.48 -2.40 32.33
N SER A 178 -33.81 -2.44 32.25
CA SER A 178 -34.74 -1.34 32.44
C SER A 178 -34.54 -0.62 33.77
N ARG A 179 -34.41 0.69 33.72
CA ARG A 179 -34.51 1.54 34.89
C ARG A 179 -35.99 1.65 35.29
N THR A 180 -36.35 1.04 36.41
CA THR A 180 -37.53 1.38 37.16
C THR A 180 -37.15 2.24 38.38
N ASN A 181 -37.79 3.40 38.46
CA ASN A 181 -38.14 4.20 39.64
C ASN A 181 -37.33 4.07 40.93
N LEU A 182 -36.76 5.20 41.37
CA LEU A 182 -36.91 5.60 42.75
C LEU A 182 -37.06 7.14 42.83
N LYS A 183 -38.20 7.54 43.36
CA LYS A 183 -38.56 8.90 43.77
C LYS A 183 -37.91 9.19 45.13
N SER A 184 -37.65 10.49 45.34
CA SER A 184 -37.68 11.26 46.60
C SER A 184 -36.67 10.92 47.68
N ALA A 185 -35.81 11.88 47.97
CA ALA A 185 -35.67 12.47 49.30
C ALA A 185 -34.96 13.83 49.17
N LYS A 186 -35.66 14.85 49.61
CA LYS A 186 -35.17 16.17 49.98
C LYS A 186 -34.33 16.06 51.23
N GLU A 187 -33.40 16.95 51.42
CA GLU A 187 -33.17 17.81 52.58
C GLU A 187 -31.73 18.25 52.64
N ASP A 188 -31.54 19.53 52.50
CA ASP A 188 -30.91 20.49 53.40
C ASP A 188 -29.59 20.13 54.06
N HIS A 189 -28.52 20.86 53.70
CA HIS A 189 -27.70 21.55 54.71
C HIS A 189 -26.92 22.73 54.08
N VAL A 190 -27.40 23.90 54.45
CA VAL A 190 -26.70 25.17 54.47
C VAL A 190 -25.68 25.15 55.60
N ILE A 191 -24.45 25.65 55.44
CA ILE A 191 -23.70 26.48 56.39
C ILE A 191 -22.39 26.97 55.71
N LYS A 192 -22.34 28.29 55.49
CA LYS A 192 -21.41 29.33 55.98
C LYS A 192 -19.90 28.90 56.07
N GLY A 193 -19.07 29.55 55.30
CA GLY A 193 -18.47 30.86 55.67
C GLY A 193 -17.02 30.70 56.09
N LYS A 194 -16.11 31.35 55.47
CA LYS A 194 -15.26 32.45 55.96
C LYS A 194 -14.06 32.68 55.05
N THR A 195 -13.95 33.87 54.62
CA THR A 195 -12.80 34.70 54.33
C THR A 195 -11.55 34.44 55.17
N ASN A 196 -10.38 34.46 54.60
CA ASN A 196 -9.26 35.36 54.90
C ASN A 196 -7.93 34.80 54.35
N GLY A 197 -7.18 35.73 53.80
CA GLY A 197 -5.76 35.65 53.57
C GLY A 197 -5.35 35.89 52.10
#